data_c666169084bd9b4c3d8084a33fb858fd
#
_entry.id   c666169084bd9b4c3d8084a33fb858fd
#
_cell.length_a   1.000
_cell.length_b   1.000
_cell.length_c   1.000
_cell.angle_alpha   90.00
_cell.angle_beta   90.00
_cell.angle_gamma   90.00
#
_symmetry.space_group_name_H-M   'P 1'
#
loop_
_entity.id
_entity.type
_entity.pdbx_description
1 polymer ?
#
loop_
_entity_poly.entity_id
_entity_poly.type
_entity_poly.pdbx_seq_one_letter_code
_entity_poly.pdbx_strand_id
1 'polypeptide(L)'
;MNAEAPVRGAHLVASGGRGRVGTGLFARLVAGGFERIVQRIDRGLEHGSILATLPDGSRRLVGGRAPGPDAEIDLRHWNALVRLATGGSVGWYQAWEAGEWDSPDPVRIFALFMRNAETLGGVARAKGPWRWLLKRLHWIQRNDRKGAQKNIAAHYDLGNDFYAAWLDPSLSYSSALFAPGDDLAAAQQRKMDSIVARLGLEDARSSRRILEIGCGWGAMARHLVDALGADVSAISLSDEQLAYARAHGDERIDFRKQDYREVSGRFDAIVSVEMVEAVGREYWPAFFDCLAHHLEPGGRAAIQFISIRDALFDAYAASADFIQAYVFPGGMLARESEFRRLAAQRGLEWRDQHDFGADYAETLRLWRANFDAAVDEGRLPRGFDERFVRLWRYYLMYCEGGFRGGGIKVSQVTLIKR
;
A
#
# COMPACT_ATOMS: atom_id res chain seq x y z
N MET A 1 12.09 -36.50 -16.13
CA MET A 1 10.87 -35.66 -15.99
C MET A 1 11.25 -34.51 -15.11
N ASN A 2 11.57 -33.34 -15.72
CA ASN A 2 11.81 -32.13 -14.96
C ASN A 2 10.44 -31.64 -14.45
N ALA A 3 10.23 -31.70 -13.14
CA ALA A 3 9.09 -31.02 -12.52
C ALA A 3 9.25 -29.51 -12.81
N GLU A 4 8.32 -28.94 -13.56
CA GLU A 4 8.26 -27.50 -13.72
C GLU A 4 8.16 -26.86 -12.32
N ALA A 5 9.05 -25.92 -12.01
CA ALA A 5 8.99 -25.22 -10.76
C ALA A 5 7.63 -24.51 -10.63
N PRO A 6 6.98 -24.54 -9.46
CA PRO A 6 5.68 -23.90 -9.29
C PRO A 6 5.79 -22.40 -9.61
N VAL A 7 4.82 -21.87 -10.35
CA VAL A 7 4.78 -20.44 -10.74
C VAL A 7 4.50 -19.61 -9.49
N ARG A 8 5.52 -18.91 -9.01
CA ARG A 8 5.45 -18.03 -7.82
C ARG A 8 4.59 -16.81 -8.14
N GLY A 9 3.79 -16.36 -7.19
CA GLY A 9 2.91 -15.21 -7.38
C GLY A 9 1.67 -15.46 -8.26
N ALA A 10 1.48 -16.68 -8.80
CA ALA A 10 0.32 -17.02 -9.62
C ALA A 10 -1.02 -16.76 -8.91
N HIS A 11 -1.05 -16.88 -7.59
CA HIS A 11 -2.24 -16.63 -6.77
C HIS A 11 -2.64 -15.15 -6.78
N LEU A 12 -1.70 -14.20 -6.85
CA LEU A 12 -1.99 -12.77 -6.97
C LEU A 12 -2.57 -12.46 -8.35
N VAL A 13 -1.98 -13.01 -9.40
CA VAL A 13 -2.47 -12.88 -10.78
C VAL A 13 -3.85 -13.52 -10.95
N ALA A 14 -4.11 -14.65 -10.29
CA ALA A 14 -5.37 -15.38 -10.37
C ALA A 14 -6.47 -14.75 -9.50
N SER A 15 -6.15 -14.08 -8.40
CA SER A 15 -7.13 -13.53 -7.45
C SER A 15 -8.04 -12.50 -8.11
N GLY A 16 -7.51 -11.62 -8.95
CA GLY A 16 -8.30 -10.66 -9.72
C GLY A 16 -9.01 -11.25 -10.94
N GLY A 17 -8.63 -12.44 -11.39
CA GLY A 17 -9.28 -13.14 -12.50
C GLY A 17 -10.73 -13.55 -12.21
N ARG A 18 -11.12 -13.66 -10.93
CA ARG A 18 -12.50 -13.94 -10.51
C ARG A 18 -13.48 -12.80 -10.78
N GLY A 19 -12.98 -11.60 -11.04
CA GLY A 19 -13.77 -10.41 -11.36
C GLY A 19 -13.57 -9.91 -12.80
N ARG A 20 -13.17 -10.77 -13.76
CA ARG A 20 -12.97 -10.33 -15.16
C ARG A 20 -14.22 -9.67 -15.71
N VAL A 21 -14.08 -8.40 -16.05
CA VAL A 21 -15.11 -7.62 -16.74
C VAL A 21 -15.21 -8.14 -18.17
N GLY A 22 -16.26 -8.91 -18.46
CA GLY A 22 -16.56 -9.35 -19.83
C GLY A 22 -16.86 -8.16 -20.73
N THR A 23 -16.16 -8.08 -21.85
CA THR A 23 -16.34 -7.01 -22.87
C THR A 23 -17.23 -7.44 -24.05
N GLY A 24 -17.97 -8.56 -23.93
CA GLY A 24 -18.79 -9.16 -24.98
C GLY A 24 -19.76 -8.20 -25.69
N LEU A 25 -20.97 -8.62 -25.98
CA LEU A 25 -22.00 -7.86 -26.70
C LEU A 25 -22.24 -6.40 -26.21
N PHE A 26 -21.92 -6.10 -24.94
CA PHE A 26 -22.04 -4.76 -24.36
C PHE A 26 -21.11 -3.71 -25.03
N ALA A 27 -19.93 -4.11 -25.49
CA ALA A 27 -19.00 -3.20 -26.16
C ALA A 27 -19.56 -2.64 -27.48
N ARG A 28 -20.36 -3.44 -28.20
CA ARG A 28 -21.01 -3.01 -29.46
C ARG A 28 -22.19 -2.07 -29.26
N LEU A 29 -22.90 -2.18 -28.13
CA LEU A 29 -24.02 -1.29 -27.78
C LEU A 29 -23.57 0.08 -27.25
N VAL A 30 -22.31 0.22 -26.88
CA VAL A 30 -21.77 1.43 -26.23
C VAL A 30 -20.95 2.30 -27.20
N ALA A 31 -20.90 2.00 -28.50
CA ALA A 31 -20.12 2.81 -29.47
C ALA A 31 -20.47 4.32 -29.42
N GLY A 32 -21.73 4.69 -29.18
CA GLY A 32 -22.13 6.07 -28.88
C GLY A 32 -21.84 6.54 -27.44
N GLY A 33 -21.29 5.66 -26.57
CA GLY A 33 -20.99 5.95 -25.18
C GLY A 33 -19.53 6.34 -24.92
N PHE A 34 -18.60 6.00 -25.82
CA PHE A 34 -17.18 6.32 -25.62
C PHE A 34 -16.94 7.83 -25.55
N GLU A 35 -17.55 8.59 -26.44
CA GLU A 35 -17.46 10.05 -26.43
C GLU A 35 -17.99 10.62 -25.11
N ARG A 36 -19.09 10.08 -24.56
CA ARG A 36 -19.61 10.50 -23.25
C ARG A 36 -18.65 10.17 -22.10
N ILE A 37 -17.94 9.04 -22.17
CA ILE A 37 -16.92 8.67 -21.16
C ILE A 37 -15.76 9.65 -21.24
N VAL A 38 -15.23 9.90 -22.44
CA VAL A 38 -14.13 10.85 -22.66
C VAL A 38 -14.52 12.26 -22.19
N GLN A 39 -15.72 12.74 -22.58
CA GLN A 39 -16.23 14.04 -22.13
C GLN A 39 -16.44 14.11 -20.61
N ARG A 40 -16.78 13.00 -19.96
CA ARG A 40 -16.91 12.96 -18.51
C ARG A 40 -15.56 13.03 -17.84
N ILE A 41 -14.54 12.32 -18.37
CA ILE A 41 -13.14 12.42 -17.91
C ILE A 41 -12.67 13.86 -18.12
N ASP A 42 -12.88 14.43 -19.31
CA ASP A 42 -12.49 15.80 -19.63
C ASP A 42 -13.03 16.81 -18.62
N ARG A 43 -14.34 16.74 -18.33
CA ARG A 43 -14.97 17.64 -17.35
C ARG A 43 -14.45 17.46 -15.93
N GLY A 44 -14.04 16.24 -15.57
CA GLY A 44 -13.53 15.93 -14.24
C GLY A 44 -12.04 16.24 -14.06
N LEU A 45 -11.29 16.49 -15.13
CA LEU A 45 -9.87 16.88 -15.06
C LEU A 45 -9.74 18.40 -14.92
N GLU A 46 -9.78 18.91 -13.70
CA GLU A 46 -9.59 20.32 -13.41
C GLU A 46 -8.11 20.71 -13.44
N HIS A 47 -7.23 19.85 -12.90
CA HIS A 47 -5.78 20.08 -12.79
C HIS A 47 -5.01 19.12 -13.68
N GLY A 48 -4.12 19.66 -14.54
CA GLY A 48 -3.31 18.88 -15.47
C GLY A 48 -4.09 18.39 -16.69
N SER A 49 -3.43 17.61 -17.55
CA SER A 49 -3.99 17.20 -18.84
C SER A 49 -3.56 15.79 -19.25
N ILE A 50 -4.30 15.20 -20.19
CA ILE A 50 -3.93 13.97 -20.90
C ILE A 50 -3.90 14.25 -22.39
N LEU A 51 -2.76 13.98 -23.03
CA LEU A 51 -2.69 13.87 -24.47
C LEU A 51 -2.96 12.40 -24.85
N ALA A 52 -4.15 12.14 -25.36
CA ALA A 52 -4.61 10.80 -25.71
C ALA A 52 -4.48 10.55 -27.21
N THR A 53 -3.82 9.45 -27.60
CA THR A 53 -3.95 8.85 -28.93
C THR A 53 -5.09 7.83 -28.84
N LEU A 54 -6.12 8.02 -29.66
CA LEU A 54 -7.33 7.18 -29.67
C LEU A 54 -7.19 6.00 -30.63
N PRO A 55 -8.04 4.95 -30.51
CA PRO A 55 -7.97 3.76 -31.36
C PRO A 55 -8.18 4.01 -32.86
N ASP A 56 -8.73 5.15 -33.24
CA ASP A 56 -8.88 5.61 -34.62
C ASP A 56 -7.66 6.40 -35.14
N GLY A 57 -6.58 6.52 -34.31
CA GLY A 57 -5.38 7.27 -34.62
C GLY A 57 -5.48 8.77 -34.36
N SER A 58 -6.64 9.30 -34.00
CA SER A 58 -6.78 10.72 -33.66
C SER A 58 -6.12 11.06 -32.33
N ARG A 59 -5.60 12.29 -32.21
CA ARG A 59 -4.99 12.79 -30.97
C ARG A 59 -5.94 13.82 -30.34
N ARG A 60 -6.11 13.72 -29.03
CA ARG A 60 -7.00 14.58 -28.26
C ARG A 60 -6.37 15.02 -26.95
N LEU A 61 -6.39 16.33 -26.68
CA LEU A 61 -6.07 16.87 -25.36
C LEU A 61 -7.33 16.85 -24.50
N VAL A 62 -7.22 16.29 -23.29
CA VAL A 62 -8.30 16.14 -22.30
C VAL A 62 -7.86 16.80 -21.01
N GLY A 63 -8.64 17.72 -20.44
CA GLY A 63 -8.28 18.53 -19.29
C GLY A 63 -7.57 19.83 -19.67
N GLY A 64 -6.52 20.20 -18.93
CA GLY A 64 -5.69 21.41 -19.21
C GLY A 64 -6.30 22.71 -18.70
N ARG A 65 -7.25 22.68 -17.74
CA ARG A 65 -7.91 23.87 -17.20
C ARG A 65 -7.11 24.62 -16.17
N ALA A 66 -6.31 23.88 -15.39
CA ALA A 66 -5.38 24.45 -14.40
C ALA A 66 -4.08 23.63 -14.37
N PRO A 67 -2.97 24.22 -13.85
CA PRO A 67 -1.71 23.50 -13.72
C PRO A 67 -1.84 22.22 -12.91
N GLY A 68 -1.12 21.15 -13.33
CA GLY A 68 -1.12 19.86 -12.70
C GLY A 68 -0.25 18.87 -13.44
N PRO A 69 -0.34 17.56 -13.14
CA PRO A 69 0.37 16.54 -13.91
C PRO A 69 -0.11 16.50 -15.36
N ASP A 70 0.84 16.45 -16.29
CA ASP A 70 0.55 16.20 -17.71
C ASP A 70 0.96 14.76 -18.03
N ALA A 71 0.07 14.03 -18.69
CA ALA A 71 0.24 12.64 -19.03
C ALA A 71 0.01 12.39 -20.52
N GLU A 72 0.60 11.31 -21.04
CA GLU A 72 0.32 10.80 -22.37
C GLU A 72 -0.23 9.39 -22.26
N ILE A 73 -1.21 9.07 -23.11
CA ILE A 73 -1.81 7.73 -23.19
C ILE A 73 -2.00 7.32 -24.64
N ASP A 74 -1.63 6.08 -24.96
CA ASP A 74 -1.99 5.38 -26.17
C ASP A 74 -3.16 4.43 -25.88
N LEU A 75 -4.35 4.82 -26.23
CA LEU A 75 -5.56 4.02 -26.08
C LEU A 75 -5.70 3.14 -27.32
N ARG A 76 -5.21 1.91 -27.26
CA ARG A 76 -5.16 0.97 -28.41
C ARG A 76 -6.52 0.33 -28.71
N HIS A 77 -7.41 0.25 -27.68
CA HIS A 77 -8.71 -0.35 -27.83
C HIS A 77 -9.76 0.32 -26.94
N TRP A 78 -10.95 0.58 -27.50
CA TRP A 78 -12.07 1.20 -26.78
C TRP A 78 -12.55 0.41 -25.55
N ASN A 79 -12.27 -0.90 -25.50
CA ASN A 79 -12.61 -1.74 -24.35
C ASN A 79 -11.95 -1.25 -23.04
N ALA A 80 -10.79 -0.60 -23.10
CA ALA A 80 -10.16 -0.02 -21.93
C ALA A 80 -11.08 0.96 -21.20
N LEU A 81 -11.80 1.81 -21.93
CA LEU A 81 -12.76 2.75 -21.34
C LEU A 81 -13.99 2.03 -20.77
N VAL A 82 -14.43 0.93 -21.39
CA VAL A 82 -15.52 0.10 -20.84
C VAL A 82 -15.09 -0.54 -19.52
N ARG A 83 -13.88 -1.13 -19.49
CA ARG A 83 -13.32 -1.74 -18.27
C ARG A 83 -13.15 -0.71 -17.16
N LEU A 84 -12.64 0.50 -17.48
CA LEU A 84 -12.53 1.59 -16.52
C LEU A 84 -13.91 1.99 -15.98
N ALA A 85 -14.89 2.19 -16.85
CA ALA A 85 -16.22 2.67 -16.47
C ALA A 85 -17.02 1.63 -15.65
N THR A 86 -16.77 0.34 -15.84
CA THR A 86 -17.48 -0.75 -15.18
C THR A 86 -16.72 -1.30 -13.98
N GLY A 87 -15.40 -1.51 -14.11
CA GLY A 87 -14.53 -2.14 -13.12
C GLY A 87 -13.66 -1.17 -12.32
N GLY A 88 -13.70 0.13 -12.62
CA GLY A 88 -12.83 1.11 -11.94
C GLY A 88 -11.35 0.80 -12.12
N SER A 89 -10.55 0.96 -11.04
CA SER A 89 -9.10 0.69 -11.06
C SER A 89 -8.76 -0.78 -11.36
N VAL A 90 -9.61 -1.71 -10.94
CA VAL A 90 -9.47 -3.15 -11.29
C VAL A 90 -9.62 -3.35 -12.80
N GLY A 91 -10.65 -2.77 -13.40
CA GLY A 91 -10.88 -2.82 -14.85
C GLY A 91 -9.77 -2.13 -15.64
N TRP A 92 -9.23 -1.04 -15.10
CA TRP A 92 -8.13 -0.30 -15.71
C TRP A 92 -6.83 -1.10 -15.77
N TYR A 93 -6.51 -1.83 -14.67
CA TYR A 93 -5.41 -2.80 -14.68
C TYR A 93 -5.64 -3.92 -15.70
N GLN A 94 -6.85 -4.50 -15.75
CA GLN A 94 -7.17 -5.57 -16.70
C GLN A 94 -7.05 -5.12 -18.16
N ALA A 95 -7.35 -3.84 -18.44
CA ALA A 95 -7.14 -3.25 -19.75
C ALA A 95 -5.65 -3.12 -20.09
N TRP A 96 -4.83 -2.68 -19.13
CA TRP A 96 -3.38 -2.59 -19.30
C TRP A 96 -2.74 -3.99 -19.45
N GLU A 97 -3.14 -4.96 -18.63
CA GLU A 97 -2.72 -6.35 -18.76
C GLU A 97 -3.02 -6.93 -20.14
N ALA A 98 -4.19 -6.59 -20.70
CA ALA A 98 -4.62 -7.00 -22.03
C ALA A 98 -3.97 -6.19 -23.19
N GLY A 99 -3.13 -5.19 -22.90
CA GLY A 99 -2.52 -4.32 -23.90
C GLY A 99 -3.50 -3.36 -24.59
N GLU A 100 -4.67 -3.11 -23.98
CA GLU A 100 -5.71 -2.23 -24.53
C GLU A 100 -5.37 -0.74 -24.38
N TRP A 101 -4.43 -0.41 -23.50
CA TRP A 101 -3.80 0.92 -23.38
C TRP A 101 -2.35 0.81 -22.93
N ASP A 102 -1.58 1.86 -23.20
CA ASP A 102 -0.20 2.02 -22.77
C ASP A 102 0.13 3.50 -22.52
N SER A 103 1.28 3.77 -21.92
CA SER A 103 1.77 5.12 -21.67
C SER A 103 3.29 5.12 -21.54
N PRO A 104 3.99 6.17 -22.03
CA PRO A 104 5.40 6.35 -21.74
C PRO A 104 5.72 6.47 -20.24
N ASP A 105 4.78 7.03 -19.49
CA ASP A 105 4.88 7.19 -18.02
C ASP A 105 3.48 7.00 -17.37
N PRO A 106 3.09 5.76 -17.05
CA PRO A 106 1.82 5.48 -16.39
C PRO A 106 1.67 6.14 -15.02
N VAL A 107 2.76 6.44 -14.31
CA VAL A 107 2.75 7.12 -13.00
C VAL A 107 2.06 8.48 -13.10
N ARG A 108 2.31 9.22 -14.18
CA ARG A 108 1.66 10.53 -14.42
C ARG A 108 0.17 10.41 -14.59
N ILE A 109 -0.33 9.33 -15.24
CA ILE A 109 -1.76 9.05 -15.37
C ILE A 109 -2.37 8.83 -13.98
N PHE A 110 -1.75 8.00 -13.14
CA PHE A 110 -2.24 7.73 -11.79
C PHE A 110 -2.22 8.98 -10.91
N ALA A 111 -1.14 9.78 -10.99
CA ALA A 111 -1.03 11.04 -10.27
C ALA A 111 -2.12 12.04 -10.70
N LEU A 112 -2.37 12.15 -12.00
CA LEU A 112 -3.43 13.00 -12.54
C LEU A 112 -4.81 12.57 -12.06
N PHE A 113 -5.13 11.27 -12.15
CA PHE A 113 -6.42 10.75 -11.66
C PHE A 113 -6.59 10.95 -10.16
N MET A 114 -5.54 10.75 -9.37
CA MET A 114 -5.59 10.94 -7.92
C MET A 114 -5.72 12.43 -7.56
N ARG A 115 -5.04 13.32 -8.27
CA ARG A 115 -5.16 14.77 -8.09
C ARG A 115 -6.59 15.26 -8.28
N ASN A 116 -7.29 14.67 -9.25
CA ASN A 116 -8.64 15.03 -9.63
C ASN A 116 -9.70 14.03 -9.08
N ALA A 117 -9.37 13.22 -8.07
CA ALA A 117 -10.25 12.13 -7.62
C ALA A 117 -11.62 12.61 -7.11
N GLU A 118 -11.70 13.81 -6.56
CA GLU A 118 -12.96 14.41 -6.10
C GLU A 118 -13.84 14.84 -7.28
N THR A 119 -13.29 15.55 -8.25
CA THR A 119 -14.00 16.09 -9.42
C THR A 119 -14.33 15.03 -10.47
N LEU A 120 -13.46 14.04 -10.65
CA LEU A 120 -13.74 12.83 -11.43
C LEU A 120 -14.87 11.99 -10.81
N GLY A 121 -15.04 12.08 -9.49
CA GLY A 121 -16.11 11.39 -8.77
C GLY A 121 -16.10 9.88 -9.02
N GLY A 122 -17.18 9.34 -9.56
CA GLY A 122 -17.31 7.91 -9.82
C GLY A 122 -16.76 7.42 -11.18
N VAL A 123 -15.94 8.19 -11.91
CA VAL A 123 -15.41 7.76 -13.23
C VAL A 123 -14.46 6.57 -13.08
N ALA A 124 -13.58 6.62 -12.08
CA ALA A 124 -12.61 5.56 -11.80
C ALA A 124 -13.12 4.49 -10.81
N ARG A 125 -14.43 4.40 -10.59
CA ARG A 125 -15.04 3.47 -9.62
C ARG A 125 -16.00 2.51 -10.30
N ALA A 126 -15.99 1.26 -9.85
CA ALA A 126 -16.92 0.23 -10.32
C ALA A 126 -18.39 0.64 -10.11
N LYS A 127 -19.24 0.40 -11.11
CA LYS A 127 -20.67 0.71 -11.08
C LYS A 127 -21.53 -0.54 -11.31
N GLY A 128 -22.82 -0.45 -10.89
CA GLY A 128 -23.82 -1.49 -11.13
C GLY A 128 -23.52 -2.80 -10.39
N PRO A 129 -23.88 -3.96 -10.98
CA PRO A 129 -23.73 -5.29 -10.34
C PRO A 129 -22.28 -5.64 -10.04
N TRP A 130 -21.30 -5.09 -10.77
CA TRP A 130 -19.86 -5.29 -10.53
C TRP A 130 -19.42 -4.72 -9.19
N ARG A 131 -19.98 -3.57 -8.77
CA ARG A 131 -19.72 -3.00 -7.43
C ARG A 131 -20.15 -3.96 -6.31
N TRP A 132 -21.31 -4.60 -6.49
CA TRP A 132 -21.82 -5.56 -5.51
C TRP A 132 -20.97 -6.83 -5.46
N LEU A 133 -20.54 -7.35 -6.63
CA LEU A 133 -19.66 -8.51 -6.72
C LEU A 133 -18.30 -8.25 -6.06
N LEU A 134 -17.66 -7.11 -6.36
CA LEU A 134 -16.39 -6.70 -5.75
C LEU A 134 -16.52 -6.50 -4.23
N LYS A 135 -17.64 -5.93 -3.78
CA LYS A 135 -17.95 -5.78 -2.35
C LYS A 135 -18.13 -7.14 -1.65
N ARG A 136 -18.74 -8.13 -2.31
CA ARG A 136 -18.86 -9.49 -1.78
C ARG A 136 -17.51 -10.21 -1.72
N LEU A 137 -16.67 -10.04 -2.71
CA LEU A 137 -15.31 -10.59 -2.71
C LEU A 137 -14.49 -9.99 -1.56
N HIS A 138 -14.57 -8.68 -1.35
CA HIS A 138 -13.94 -8.01 -0.21
C HIS A 138 -14.49 -8.50 1.14
N TRP A 139 -15.79 -8.74 1.25
CA TRP A 139 -16.40 -9.27 2.48
C TRP A 139 -15.92 -10.70 2.81
N ILE A 140 -15.65 -11.54 1.81
CA ILE A 140 -15.12 -12.91 1.98
C ILE A 140 -13.64 -12.89 2.43
N GLN A 141 -12.90 -11.82 2.12
CA GLN A 141 -11.47 -11.62 2.44
C GLN A 141 -11.25 -10.84 3.74
N ARG A 142 -12.23 -10.83 4.66
CA ARG A 142 -12.10 -10.14 5.95
C ARG A 142 -10.89 -10.60 6.74
N ASN A 143 -10.26 -9.63 7.43
CA ASN A 143 -9.11 -9.85 8.30
C ASN A 143 -9.55 -10.26 9.73
N ASP A 144 -10.48 -11.24 9.86
CA ASP A 144 -10.61 -11.94 11.11
C ASP A 144 -9.29 -12.68 11.44
N ARG A 145 -9.14 -13.28 12.62
CA ARG A 145 -7.88 -13.91 13.04
C ARG A 145 -7.33 -14.93 12.02
N LYS A 146 -8.19 -15.72 11.38
CA LYS A 146 -7.79 -16.71 10.35
C LYS A 146 -7.57 -16.05 8.99
N GLY A 147 -8.40 -15.08 8.62
CA GLY A 147 -8.28 -14.31 7.38
C GLY A 147 -7.03 -13.47 7.34
N ALA A 148 -6.69 -12.75 8.43
CA ALA A 148 -5.47 -11.97 8.53
C ALA A 148 -4.21 -12.83 8.32
N GLN A 149 -4.13 -13.98 8.98
CA GLN A 149 -3.01 -14.92 8.80
C GLN A 149 -2.89 -15.40 7.35
N LYS A 150 -4.02 -15.78 6.71
CA LYS A 150 -4.05 -16.25 5.33
C LYS A 150 -3.68 -15.14 4.33
N ASN A 151 -4.17 -13.92 4.54
CA ASN A 151 -3.93 -12.79 3.64
C ASN A 151 -2.48 -12.31 3.72
N ILE A 152 -1.90 -12.28 4.94
CA ILE A 152 -0.49 -11.96 5.16
C ILE A 152 0.40 -13.04 4.55
N ALA A 153 0.13 -14.33 4.81
CA ALA A 153 0.87 -15.42 4.20
C ALA A 153 0.86 -15.31 2.67
N ALA A 154 -0.29 -15.10 2.04
CA ALA A 154 -0.40 -15.01 0.58
C ALA A 154 0.45 -13.88 -0.04
N HIS A 155 0.66 -12.76 0.67
CA HIS A 155 1.50 -11.67 0.17
C HIS A 155 3.00 -11.95 0.39
N TYR A 156 3.39 -12.46 1.56
CA TYR A 156 4.79 -12.70 1.90
C TYR A 156 5.33 -14.07 1.44
N ASP A 157 4.47 -15.00 1.00
CA ASP A 157 4.84 -16.28 0.36
C ASP A 157 5.53 -16.13 -1.01
N LEU A 158 5.74 -14.88 -1.46
CA LEU A 158 6.61 -14.57 -2.59
C LEU A 158 8.08 -14.91 -2.30
N GLY A 159 8.45 -15.09 -1.02
CA GLY A 159 9.77 -15.50 -0.53
C GLY A 159 10.73 -14.32 -0.29
N ASN A 160 11.59 -14.49 0.71
CA ASN A 160 12.54 -13.45 1.12
C ASN A 160 13.52 -13.04 0.01
N ASP A 161 13.91 -13.99 -0.84
CA ASP A 161 14.78 -13.78 -2.01
C ASP A 161 14.16 -12.82 -3.05
N PHE A 162 12.84 -12.85 -3.21
CA PHE A 162 12.12 -11.92 -4.06
C PHE A 162 12.22 -10.48 -3.55
N TYR A 163 11.96 -10.26 -2.25
CA TYR A 163 12.03 -8.93 -1.65
C TYR A 163 13.47 -8.41 -1.60
N ALA A 164 14.44 -9.27 -1.30
CA ALA A 164 15.86 -8.92 -1.26
C ALA A 164 16.42 -8.49 -2.63
N ALA A 165 15.76 -8.85 -3.74
CA ALA A 165 16.21 -8.47 -5.07
C ALA A 165 16.03 -6.97 -5.38
N TRP A 166 15.11 -6.26 -4.67
CA TRP A 166 14.73 -4.88 -4.99
C TRP A 166 14.51 -3.95 -3.78
N LEU A 167 14.34 -4.46 -2.58
CA LEU A 167 14.36 -3.64 -1.35
C LEU A 167 15.80 -3.24 -1.00
N ASP A 168 15.94 -2.34 -0.03
CA ASP A 168 17.21 -2.02 0.61
C ASP A 168 17.72 -3.18 1.49
N PRO A 169 19.02 -3.19 1.91
CA PRO A 169 19.58 -4.28 2.70
C PRO A 169 18.88 -4.56 4.04
N SER A 170 18.14 -3.60 4.60
CA SER A 170 17.37 -3.80 5.83
C SER A 170 16.09 -4.59 5.60
N LEU A 171 15.67 -4.78 4.34
CA LEU A 171 14.38 -5.32 3.93
C LEU A 171 13.19 -4.50 4.48
N SER A 172 13.34 -3.19 4.60
CA SER A 172 12.26 -2.31 5.05
C SER A 172 11.21 -2.14 3.95
N TYR A 173 10.07 -2.81 4.09
CA TYR A 173 8.94 -2.72 3.15
C TYR A 173 7.91 -1.70 3.64
N SER A 174 8.36 -0.46 3.75
CA SER A 174 7.59 0.72 4.19
C SER A 174 8.27 1.99 3.70
N SER A 175 7.58 3.14 3.73
CA SER A 175 8.17 4.41 3.30
C SER A 175 9.47 4.72 4.03
N ALA A 176 10.48 5.11 3.29
CA ALA A 176 11.67 5.78 3.82
C ALA A 176 11.36 7.25 4.15
N LEU A 177 12.25 7.92 4.86
CA LEU A 177 12.23 9.36 5.17
C LEU A 177 13.51 9.98 4.65
N PHE A 178 13.43 10.79 3.59
CA PHE A 178 14.60 11.32 2.89
C PHE A 178 15.07 12.67 3.45
N ALA A 179 16.38 12.83 3.48
CA ALA A 179 17.03 14.13 3.50
C ALA A 179 17.85 14.34 2.20
N PRO A 180 18.23 15.57 1.88
CA PRO A 180 19.04 15.83 0.69
C PRO A 180 20.33 15.00 0.65
N GLY A 181 20.51 14.21 -0.41
CA GLY A 181 21.68 13.36 -0.60
C GLY A 181 21.55 11.93 -0.07
N ASP A 182 20.44 11.58 0.59
CA ASP A 182 20.22 10.20 1.03
C ASP A 182 19.99 9.26 -0.16
N ASP A 183 20.61 8.09 -0.11
CA ASP A 183 20.16 6.92 -0.84
C ASP A 183 19.01 6.22 -0.08
N LEU A 184 18.48 5.13 -0.64
CA LEU A 184 17.36 4.42 -0.03
C LEU A 184 17.71 3.85 1.35
N ALA A 185 18.91 3.31 1.53
CA ALA A 185 19.33 2.71 2.80
C ALA A 185 19.47 3.78 3.89
N ALA A 186 20.11 4.91 3.59
CA ALA A 186 20.22 6.05 4.51
C ALA A 186 18.84 6.63 4.87
N ALA A 187 17.94 6.74 3.90
CA ALA A 187 16.58 7.21 4.14
C ALA A 187 15.76 6.23 5.01
N GLN A 188 15.94 4.91 4.85
CA GLN A 188 15.31 3.91 5.73
C GLN A 188 15.87 3.99 7.16
N GLN A 189 17.18 4.19 7.30
CA GLN A 189 17.81 4.41 8.62
C GLN A 189 17.22 5.67 9.29
N ARG A 190 17.15 6.78 8.57
CA ARG A 190 16.55 8.04 9.07
C ARG A 190 15.10 7.86 9.50
N LYS A 191 14.31 7.07 8.78
CA LYS A 191 12.94 6.72 9.17
C LYS A 191 12.91 6.02 10.52
N MET A 192 13.81 5.04 10.75
CA MET A 192 13.89 4.32 12.00
C MET A 192 14.37 5.23 13.14
N ASP A 193 15.36 6.10 12.91
CA ASP A 193 15.83 7.11 13.86
C ASP A 193 14.70 8.05 14.29
N SER A 194 13.90 8.50 13.33
CA SER A 194 12.72 9.36 13.59
C SER A 194 11.68 8.65 14.47
N ILE A 195 11.48 7.35 14.30
CA ILE A 195 10.59 6.54 15.16
C ILE A 195 11.16 6.43 16.56
N VAL A 196 12.46 6.14 16.70
CA VAL A 196 13.14 6.06 18.00
C VAL A 196 13.02 7.37 18.78
N ALA A 197 13.30 8.51 18.14
CA ALA A 197 13.21 9.83 18.77
C ALA A 197 11.79 10.11 19.30
N ARG A 198 10.74 9.63 18.64
CA ARG A 198 9.33 9.80 19.07
C ARG A 198 9.00 9.06 20.36
N LEU A 199 9.77 8.02 20.71
CA LEU A 199 9.54 7.26 21.95
C LEU A 199 9.96 8.05 23.19
N GLY A 200 10.94 8.99 23.06
CA GLY A 200 11.42 9.81 24.17
C GLY A 200 12.07 9.01 25.28
N LEU A 201 12.85 7.99 24.93
CA LEU A 201 13.50 7.05 25.85
C LEU A 201 15.03 7.21 25.92
N GLU A 202 15.59 8.26 25.30
CA GLU A 202 17.03 8.46 25.14
C GLU A 202 17.79 8.57 26.49
N ASP A 203 17.12 9.09 27.55
CA ASP A 203 17.72 9.27 28.88
C ASP A 203 17.44 8.11 29.85
N ALA A 204 16.97 6.98 29.37
CA ALA A 204 16.55 5.89 30.23
C ALA A 204 17.74 5.13 30.86
N ARG A 205 17.79 5.10 32.19
CA ARG A 205 18.85 4.39 32.98
C ARG A 205 18.57 2.91 33.21
N SER A 206 17.44 2.37 32.75
CA SER A 206 17.03 0.98 32.93
C SER A 206 16.62 0.36 31.61
N SER A 207 16.77 -0.97 31.49
CA SER A 207 16.23 -1.68 30.30
C SER A 207 14.76 -1.34 30.07
N ARG A 208 14.43 -1.02 28.84
CA ARG A 208 13.07 -0.64 28.42
C ARG A 208 12.42 -1.78 27.68
N ARG A 209 11.19 -2.06 27.99
CA ARG A 209 10.39 -3.06 27.27
C ARG A 209 9.60 -2.38 26.16
N ILE A 210 9.89 -2.76 24.94
CA ILE A 210 9.24 -2.20 23.74
C ILE A 210 8.49 -3.31 23.02
N LEU A 211 7.25 -3.00 22.59
CA LEU A 211 6.49 -3.87 21.72
C LEU A 211 6.56 -3.33 20.28
N GLU A 212 6.98 -4.16 19.34
CA GLU A 212 6.84 -3.87 17.92
C GLU A 212 5.71 -4.71 17.32
N ILE A 213 4.68 -4.03 16.77
CA ILE A 213 3.53 -4.66 16.14
C ILE A 213 3.71 -4.64 14.61
N GLY A 214 3.98 -5.81 14.01
CA GLY A 214 4.26 -5.92 12.58
C GLY A 214 5.75 -5.77 12.27
N CYS A 215 6.60 -6.60 12.89
CA CYS A 215 8.07 -6.45 12.83
C CYS A 215 8.69 -6.76 11.46
N GLY A 216 7.95 -7.30 10.49
CA GLY A 216 8.51 -7.67 9.20
C GLY A 216 9.75 -8.57 9.34
N TRP A 217 10.83 -8.21 8.64
CA TRP A 217 12.14 -8.90 8.74
C TRP A 217 13.00 -8.43 9.92
N GLY A 218 12.42 -7.69 10.86
CA GLY A 218 13.04 -7.32 12.14
C GLY A 218 14.02 -6.15 12.10
N ALA A 219 14.02 -5.34 11.04
CA ALA A 219 14.94 -4.20 10.95
C ALA A 219 14.72 -3.19 12.08
N MET A 220 13.46 -2.80 12.32
CA MET A 220 13.12 -1.83 13.37
C MET A 220 13.40 -2.40 14.76
N ALA A 221 13.11 -3.70 15.01
CA ALA A 221 13.45 -4.36 16.29
C ALA A 221 14.94 -4.30 16.58
N ARG A 222 15.79 -4.65 15.60
CA ARG A 222 17.26 -4.53 15.75
C ARG A 222 17.67 -3.10 16.02
N HIS A 223 17.13 -2.15 15.29
CA HIS A 223 17.44 -0.73 15.47
C HIS A 223 17.04 -0.21 16.87
N LEU A 224 15.92 -0.67 17.44
CA LEU A 224 15.51 -0.35 18.82
C LEU A 224 16.51 -0.89 19.85
N VAL A 225 17.05 -2.10 19.64
CA VAL A 225 18.11 -2.66 20.50
C VAL A 225 19.38 -1.84 20.38
N ASP A 226 19.82 -1.55 19.17
CA ASP A 226 21.08 -0.83 18.92
C ASP A 226 21.04 0.61 19.46
N ALA A 227 19.92 1.32 19.27
CA ALA A 227 19.80 2.71 19.66
C ALA A 227 19.50 2.91 21.15
N LEU A 228 18.71 2.01 21.76
CA LEU A 228 18.17 2.21 23.12
C LEU A 228 18.62 1.13 24.13
N GLY A 229 19.26 0.05 23.69
CA GLY A 229 19.54 -1.10 24.55
C GLY A 229 18.28 -1.78 25.12
N ALA A 230 17.16 -1.68 24.39
CA ALA A 230 15.85 -2.14 24.84
C ALA A 230 15.67 -3.66 24.74
N ASP A 231 14.77 -4.21 25.58
CA ASP A 231 14.22 -5.54 25.40
C ASP A 231 12.98 -5.44 24.50
N VAL A 232 13.04 -6.05 23.33
CA VAL A 232 12.00 -5.89 22.30
C VAL A 232 11.17 -7.16 22.16
N SER A 233 9.84 -7.03 22.33
CA SER A 233 8.89 -8.06 21.92
C SER A 233 8.40 -7.72 20.51
N ALA A 234 8.81 -8.47 19.50
CA ALA A 234 8.54 -8.19 18.10
C ALA A 234 7.56 -9.23 17.53
N ILE A 235 6.37 -8.80 17.11
CA ILE A 235 5.33 -9.72 16.66
C ILE A 235 5.03 -9.58 15.15
N SER A 236 4.82 -10.72 14.50
CA SER A 236 4.35 -10.82 13.12
C SER A 236 3.48 -12.07 12.95
N LEU A 237 2.69 -12.13 11.86
CA LEU A 237 1.93 -13.33 11.48
C LEU A 237 2.61 -14.13 10.35
N SER A 238 3.70 -13.62 9.76
CA SER A 238 4.43 -14.27 8.68
C SER A 238 5.54 -15.17 9.22
N ASP A 239 5.44 -16.48 8.95
CA ASP A 239 6.48 -17.45 9.30
C ASP A 239 7.80 -17.17 8.58
N GLU A 240 7.74 -16.80 7.28
CA GLU A 240 8.88 -16.48 6.44
C GLU A 240 9.69 -15.28 6.99
N GLN A 241 8.98 -14.19 7.34
CA GLN A 241 9.60 -13.02 7.93
C GLN A 241 10.23 -13.32 9.29
N LEU A 242 9.52 -14.05 10.15
CA LEU A 242 10.01 -14.40 11.48
C LEU A 242 11.20 -15.35 11.43
N ALA A 243 11.25 -16.29 10.50
CA ALA A 243 12.39 -17.16 10.30
C ALA A 243 13.66 -16.35 9.95
N TYR A 244 13.52 -15.41 9.02
CA TYR A 244 14.59 -14.49 8.66
C TYR A 244 15.01 -13.61 9.84
N ALA A 245 14.03 -12.99 10.52
CA ALA A 245 14.28 -12.08 11.63
C ALA A 245 15.04 -12.75 12.78
N ARG A 246 14.66 -13.99 13.13
CA ARG A 246 15.35 -14.79 14.16
C ARG A 246 16.79 -15.15 13.78
N ALA A 247 17.02 -15.45 12.50
CA ALA A 247 18.37 -15.78 12.01
C ALA A 247 19.34 -14.59 12.05
N HIS A 248 18.81 -13.35 12.08
CA HIS A 248 19.59 -12.11 12.04
C HIS A 248 19.33 -11.21 13.26
N GLY A 249 18.65 -11.73 14.29
CA GLY A 249 18.25 -10.96 15.47
C GLY A 249 19.31 -10.93 16.56
N ASP A 250 19.04 -10.10 17.58
CA ASP A 250 19.80 -10.00 18.84
C ASP A 250 19.06 -10.80 19.94
N GLU A 251 19.77 -11.29 20.96
CA GLU A 251 19.19 -12.05 22.08
C GLU A 251 18.15 -11.26 22.91
N ARG A 252 18.18 -9.95 22.85
CA ARG A 252 17.21 -9.03 23.48
C ARG A 252 15.90 -8.89 22.68
N ILE A 253 15.79 -9.55 21.52
CA ILE A 253 14.59 -9.51 20.71
C ILE A 253 13.85 -10.84 20.79
N ASP A 254 12.64 -10.80 21.34
CA ASP A 254 11.75 -11.96 21.38
C ASP A 254 10.78 -11.91 20.17
N PHE A 255 11.15 -12.60 19.10
CA PHE A 255 10.35 -12.70 17.88
C PHE A 255 9.22 -13.73 18.04
N ARG A 256 7.96 -13.29 18.01
CA ARG A 256 6.77 -14.13 18.22
C ARG A 256 5.85 -14.17 17.02
N LYS A 257 5.35 -15.35 16.69
CA LYS A 257 4.18 -15.47 15.81
C LYS A 257 2.93 -15.22 16.65
N GLN A 258 2.46 -13.99 16.66
CA GLN A 258 1.39 -13.56 17.53
C GLN A 258 0.54 -12.46 16.87
N ASP A 259 -0.78 -12.56 17.05
CA ASP A 259 -1.70 -11.49 16.69
C ASP A 259 -1.66 -10.40 17.79
N TYR A 260 -1.68 -9.13 17.39
CA TYR A 260 -1.66 -7.99 18.32
C TYR A 260 -2.83 -8.01 19.33
N ARG A 261 -3.94 -8.66 18.98
CA ARG A 261 -5.12 -8.86 19.83
C ARG A 261 -4.90 -9.85 20.98
N GLU A 262 -3.78 -10.56 20.96
CA GLU A 262 -3.40 -11.59 21.95
C GLU A 262 -2.17 -11.19 22.77
N VAL A 263 -1.68 -9.97 22.58
CA VAL A 263 -0.57 -9.42 23.36
C VAL A 263 -0.92 -9.39 24.86
N SER A 264 0.06 -9.65 25.69
CA SER A 264 -0.06 -9.56 27.15
C SER A 264 1.10 -8.76 27.76
N GLY A 265 0.89 -8.26 28.96
CA GLY A 265 1.89 -7.42 29.64
C GLY A 265 1.75 -5.94 29.30
N ARG A 266 2.70 -5.15 29.82
CA ARG A 266 2.79 -3.72 29.57
C ARG A 266 4.17 -3.37 29.07
N PHE A 267 4.26 -2.28 28.32
CA PHE A 267 5.44 -1.82 27.62
C PHE A 267 5.66 -0.33 27.88
N ASP A 268 6.90 0.08 27.99
CA ASP A 268 7.29 1.50 28.12
C ASP A 268 6.98 2.25 26.82
N ALA A 269 7.13 1.55 25.67
CA ALA A 269 6.77 2.08 24.36
C ALA A 269 6.22 1.00 23.42
N ILE A 270 5.49 1.45 22.39
CA ILE A 270 4.98 0.59 21.30
C ILE A 270 5.38 1.22 19.96
N VAL A 271 5.81 0.39 19.01
CA VAL A 271 6.12 0.79 17.64
C VAL A 271 5.24 -0.01 16.67
N SER A 272 4.72 0.64 15.65
CA SER A 272 4.03 -0.04 14.54
C SER A 272 4.23 0.75 13.24
N VAL A 273 4.78 0.08 12.22
CA VAL A 273 5.14 0.70 10.94
C VAL A 273 4.34 0.03 9.83
N GLU A 274 3.38 0.76 9.24
CA GLU A 274 2.57 0.32 8.09
C GLU A 274 1.99 -1.10 8.25
N MET A 275 1.44 -1.38 9.43
CA MET A 275 0.77 -2.64 9.74
C MET A 275 -0.76 -2.46 9.78
N VAL A 276 -1.24 -1.31 10.23
CA VAL A 276 -2.66 -1.06 10.48
C VAL A 276 -3.49 -1.10 9.19
N GLU A 277 -2.87 -0.89 8.03
CA GLU A 277 -3.47 -1.01 6.71
C GLU A 277 -3.92 -2.45 6.41
N ALA A 278 -3.24 -3.44 6.98
CA ALA A 278 -3.59 -4.85 6.86
C ALA A 278 -4.68 -5.30 7.85
N VAL A 279 -5.13 -4.42 8.76
CA VAL A 279 -6.06 -4.80 9.84
C VAL A 279 -7.52 -4.83 9.39
N GLY A 280 -7.95 -3.89 8.53
CA GLY A 280 -9.34 -3.70 8.17
C GLY A 280 -10.07 -2.75 9.13
N ARG A 281 -11.01 -1.94 8.60
CA ARG A 281 -11.67 -0.86 9.36
C ARG A 281 -12.37 -1.34 10.61
N GLU A 282 -13.02 -2.49 10.55
CA GLU A 282 -13.78 -3.07 11.67
C GLU A 282 -12.91 -3.40 12.88
N TYR A 283 -11.59 -3.57 12.69
CA TYR A 283 -10.64 -3.90 13.75
C TYR A 283 -9.79 -2.72 14.21
N TRP A 284 -9.92 -1.53 13.62
CA TRP A 284 -9.21 -0.33 14.10
C TRP A 284 -9.48 -0.03 15.58
N PRO A 285 -10.74 -0.15 16.10
CA PRO A 285 -10.97 0.00 17.55
C PRO A 285 -10.10 -0.95 18.37
N ALA A 286 -9.99 -2.23 17.98
CA ALA A 286 -9.19 -3.22 18.71
C ALA A 286 -7.67 -2.91 18.64
N PHE A 287 -7.19 -2.32 17.53
CA PHE A 287 -5.79 -1.86 17.44
C PHE A 287 -5.51 -0.73 18.44
N PHE A 288 -6.37 0.28 18.52
CA PHE A 288 -6.22 1.36 19.50
C PHE A 288 -6.46 0.89 20.94
N ASP A 289 -7.32 -0.12 21.16
CA ASP A 289 -7.49 -0.78 22.47
C ASP A 289 -6.19 -1.47 22.90
N CYS A 290 -5.52 -2.17 21.97
CA CYS A 290 -4.23 -2.79 22.22
C CYS A 290 -3.19 -1.75 22.65
N LEU A 291 -3.02 -0.65 21.90
CA LEU A 291 -2.09 0.42 22.25
C LEU A 291 -2.37 0.99 23.65
N ALA A 292 -3.63 1.37 23.92
CA ALA A 292 -4.01 1.97 25.18
C ALA A 292 -3.86 1.02 26.37
N HIS A 293 -4.17 -0.28 26.19
CA HIS A 293 -4.10 -1.26 27.26
C HIS A 293 -2.66 -1.61 27.61
N HIS A 294 -1.80 -1.78 26.60
CA HIS A 294 -0.45 -2.30 26.78
C HIS A 294 0.63 -1.24 27.01
N LEU A 295 0.37 0.05 26.75
CA LEU A 295 1.27 1.10 27.20
C LEU A 295 1.22 1.30 28.69
N GLU A 296 2.39 1.54 29.32
CA GLU A 296 2.46 2.08 30.69
C GLU A 296 1.89 3.51 30.74
N PRO A 297 1.38 4.00 31.88
CA PRO A 297 1.02 5.41 32.03
C PRO A 297 2.21 6.33 31.69
N GLY A 298 1.98 7.34 30.84
CA GLY A 298 3.03 8.19 30.30
C GLY A 298 3.83 7.58 29.14
N GLY A 299 3.66 6.28 28.86
CA GLY A 299 4.29 5.58 27.74
C GLY A 299 3.86 6.13 26.38
N ARG A 300 4.66 5.91 25.35
CA ARG A 300 4.46 6.45 24.01
C ARG A 300 4.36 5.34 22.96
N ALA A 301 3.44 5.50 22.02
CA ALA A 301 3.45 4.71 20.79
C ALA A 301 3.87 5.58 19.60
N ALA A 302 4.84 5.13 18.83
CA ALA A 302 5.22 5.72 17.55
C ALA A 302 4.61 4.89 16.42
N ILE A 303 3.72 5.48 15.65
CA ILE A 303 2.96 4.81 14.61
C ILE A 303 3.25 5.47 13.27
N GLN A 304 3.66 4.66 12.27
CA GLN A 304 3.71 5.07 10.87
C GLN A 304 2.54 4.39 10.13
N PHE A 305 1.77 5.17 9.39
CA PHE A 305 0.59 4.65 8.68
C PHE A 305 0.28 5.43 7.41
N ILE A 306 -0.38 4.75 6.47
CA ILE A 306 -0.88 5.34 5.23
C ILE A 306 -2.34 5.72 5.39
N SER A 307 -2.69 6.94 5.01
CA SER A 307 -4.07 7.41 5.00
C SER A 307 -4.48 7.95 3.64
N ILE A 308 -5.77 7.85 3.35
CA ILE A 308 -6.40 8.52 2.21
C ILE A 308 -7.11 9.78 2.70
N ARG A 309 -7.17 10.82 1.87
CA ARG A 309 -7.93 12.05 2.19
C ARG A 309 -9.34 11.69 2.65
N ASP A 310 -9.80 12.29 3.75
CA ASP A 310 -11.10 12.00 4.37
C ASP A 310 -12.28 12.15 3.38
N ALA A 311 -12.22 13.15 2.49
CA ALA A 311 -13.22 13.37 1.44
C ALA A 311 -13.33 12.20 0.44
N LEU A 312 -12.26 11.42 0.25
CA LEU A 312 -12.23 10.27 -0.64
C LEU A 312 -12.58 8.95 0.05
N PHE A 313 -12.50 8.90 1.38
CA PHE A 313 -12.53 7.66 2.16
C PHE A 313 -13.82 6.84 1.95
N ASP A 314 -15.00 7.46 2.10
CA ASP A 314 -16.26 6.70 2.04
C ASP A 314 -16.47 6.05 0.66
N ALA A 315 -16.01 6.72 -0.37
CA ALA A 315 -16.08 6.21 -1.72
C ALA A 315 -14.99 5.16 -2.02
N TYR A 316 -13.82 5.26 -1.39
CA TYR A 316 -12.77 4.24 -1.42
C TYR A 316 -13.24 2.97 -0.69
N ALA A 317 -13.76 3.10 0.52
CA ALA A 317 -14.25 1.97 1.32
C ALA A 317 -15.50 1.27 0.73
N ALA A 318 -16.21 1.92 -0.20
CA ALA A 318 -17.41 1.36 -0.82
C ALA A 318 -17.14 0.32 -1.92
N SER A 319 -15.92 0.22 -2.45
CA SER A 319 -15.55 -0.72 -3.52
C SER A 319 -14.09 -1.15 -3.39
N ALA A 320 -13.79 -2.42 -3.67
CA ALA A 320 -12.41 -2.85 -3.77
C ALA A 320 -11.69 -2.13 -4.91
N ASP A 321 -10.47 -1.67 -4.65
CA ASP A 321 -9.58 -1.13 -5.66
C ASP A 321 -8.61 -2.21 -6.20
N PHE A 322 -7.71 -1.81 -7.10
CA PHE A 322 -6.70 -2.69 -7.66
C PHE A 322 -5.83 -3.34 -6.57
N ILE A 323 -5.39 -2.56 -5.57
CA ILE A 323 -4.52 -3.06 -4.49
C ILE A 323 -5.22 -4.16 -3.68
N GLN A 324 -6.47 -3.93 -3.29
CA GLN A 324 -7.26 -4.90 -2.55
C GLN A 324 -7.61 -6.14 -3.37
N ALA A 325 -7.76 -5.99 -4.68
CA ALA A 325 -8.10 -7.10 -5.56
C ALA A 325 -6.92 -8.02 -5.89
N TYR A 326 -5.70 -7.47 -5.99
CA TYR A 326 -4.55 -8.20 -6.54
C TYR A 326 -3.38 -8.33 -5.56
N VAL A 327 -3.12 -7.33 -4.71
CA VAL A 327 -1.87 -7.25 -3.93
C VAL A 327 -2.10 -7.48 -2.44
N PHE A 328 -3.01 -6.70 -1.82
CA PHE A 328 -3.31 -6.77 -0.39
C PHE A 328 -4.80 -7.03 -0.13
N PRO A 329 -5.27 -8.28 -0.27
CA PRO A 329 -6.65 -8.63 0.04
C PRO A 329 -7.00 -8.27 1.49
N GLY A 330 -8.13 -7.56 1.67
CA GLY A 330 -8.57 -7.10 2.99
C GLY A 330 -7.88 -5.85 3.52
N GLY A 331 -6.87 -5.33 2.82
CA GLY A 331 -6.20 -4.08 3.19
C GLY A 331 -7.12 -2.87 3.13
N MET A 332 -6.88 -1.87 3.99
CA MET A 332 -7.68 -0.64 4.07
C MET A 332 -6.81 0.54 4.51
N LEU A 333 -6.69 1.55 3.65
CA LEU A 333 -6.03 2.80 4.03
C LEU A 333 -6.79 3.50 5.16
N ALA A 334 -6.05 4.13 6.07
CA ALA A 334 -6.63 4.79 7.21
C ALA A 334 -7.46 6.03 6.83
N ARG A 335 -8.52 6.31 7.62
CA ARG A 335 -9.16 7.61 7.70
C ARG A 335 -8.60 8.35 8.90
N GLU A 336 -7.83 9.40 8.68
CA GLU A 336 -7.12 10.08 9.76
C GLU A 336 -8.05 10.62 10.85
N SER A 337 -9.16 11.24 10.47
CA SER A 337 -10.14 11.76 11.45
C SER A 337 -10.73 10.65 12.34
N GLU A 338 -10.92 9.45 11.80
CA GLU A 338 -11.39 8.29 12.58
C GLU A 338 -10.29 7.78 13.52
N PHE A 339 -9.04 7.73 13.09
CA PHE A 339 -7.90 7.36 13.94
C PHE A 339 -7.71 8.33 15.11
N ARG A 340 -7.77 9.64 14.86
CA ARG A 340 -7.72 10.66 15.92
C ARG A 340 -8.84 10.49 16.95
N ARG A 341 -10.05 10.22 16.47
CA ARG A 341 -11.21 9.96 17.33
C ARG A 341 -11.02 8.70 18.18
N LEU A 342 -10.55 7.60 17.58
CA LEU A 342 -10.30 6.34 18.27
C LEU A 342 -9.21 6.46 19.33
N ALA A 343 -8.12 7.18 19.04
CA ALA A 343 -7.05 7.50 19.98
C ALA A 343 -7.59 8.30 21.18
N ALA A 344 -8.29 9.41 20.90
CA ALA A 344 -8.84 10.27 21.95
C ALA A 344 -9.82 9.54 22.88
N GLN A 345 -10.69 8.68 22.34
CA GLN A 345 -11.64 7.86 23.13
C GLN A 345 -10.96 6.90 24.10
N ARG A 346 -9.65 6.61 23.90
CA ARG A 346 -8.85 5.68 24.71
C ARG A 346 -7.79 6.37 25.56
N GLY A 347 -7.88 7.70 25.70
CA GLY A 347 -6.93 8.48 26.48
C GLY A 347 -5.53 8.54 25.86
N LEU A 348 -5.42 8.28 24.56
CA LEU A 348 -4.18 8.44 23.81
C LEU A 348 -4.12 9.85 23.20
N GLU A 349 -3.18 10.64 23.65
CA GLU A 349 -2.97 11.98 23.15
C GLU A 349 -2.17 11.95 21.83
N TRP A 350 -2.75 12.51 20.76
CA TRP A 350 -2.14 12.58 19.43
C TRP A 350 -1.19 13.76 19.33
N ARG A 351 0.10 13.52 19.08
CA ARG A 351 1.17 14.54 19.04
C ARG A 351 2.10 14.34 17.86
N ASP A 352 2.79 15.40 17.50
CA ASP A 352 3.96 15.43 16.61
C ASP A 352 3.75 14.70 15.28
N GLN A 353 2.58 14.87 14.66
CA GLN A 353 2.33 14.29 13.35
C GLN A 353 3.24 14.93 12.29
N HIS A 354 3.92 14.08 11.53
CA HIS A 354 4.73 14.42 10.38
C HIS A 354 4.23 13.67 9.16
N ASP A 355 3.77 14.42 8.15
CA ASP A 355 3.29 13.88 6.87
C ASP A 355 4.43 13.97 5.83
N PHE A 356 4.79 12.84 5.20
CA PHE A 356 5.89 12.75 4.24
C PHE A 356 5.55 11.90 3.01
N GLY A 357 4.36 12.09 2.44
CA GLY A 357 3.89 11.36 1.26
C GLY A 357 4.77 11.49 0.02
N ALA A 358 5.51 12.60 -0.12
CA ALA A 358 6.48 12.78 -1.19
C ALA A 358 7.63 11.77 -1.10
N ASP A 359 8.06 11.44 0.11
CA ASP A 359 9.13 10.48 0.38
C ASP A 359 8.66 9.05 0.04
N TYR A 360 7.38 8.75 0.25
CA TYR A 360 6.86 7.46 -0.21
C TYR A 360 6.82 7.36 -1.74
N ALA A 361 6.44 8.45 -2.42
CA ALA A 361 6.52 8.47 -3.88
C ALA A 361 7.96 8.21 -4.36
N GLU A 362 8.96 8.78 -3.69
CA GLU A 362 10.38 8.55 -4.01
C GLU A 362 10.82 7.13 -3.65
N THR A 363 10.42 6.61 -2.49
CA THR A 363 10.66 5.21 -2.09
C THR A 363 10.14 4.23 -3.17
N LEU A 364 8.90 4.41 -3.62
CA LEU A 364 8.27 3.58 -4.64
C LEU A 364 8.95 3.69 -6.00
N ARG A 365 9.42 4.89 -6.37
CA ARG A 365 10.21 5.11 -7.58
C ARG A 365 11.53 4.33 -7.52
N LEU A 366 12.23 4.37 -6.40
CA LEU A 366 13.48 3.64 -6.20
C LEU A 366 13.24 2.12 -6.17
N TRP A 367 12.21 1.65 -5.47
CA TRP A 367 11.83 0.23 -5.51
C TRP A 367 11.53 -0.25 -6.91
N ARG A 368 10.81 0.55 -7.72
CA ARG A 368 10.52 0.21 -9.12
C ARG A 368 11.79 0.16 -9.96
N ALA A 369 12.69 1.14 -9.81
CA ALA A 369 13.97 1.14 -10.51
C ALA A 369 14.82 -0.09 -10.16
N ASN A 370 14.90 -0.45 -8.86
CA ASN A 370 15.62 -1.63 -8.40
C ASN A 370 14.97 -2.93 -8.91
N PHE A 371 13.63 -2.99 -8.91
CA PHE A 371 12.87 -4.14 -9.42
C PHE A 371 13.10 -4.33 -10.92
N ASP A 372 13.05 -3.24 -11.71
CA ASP A 372 13.29 -3.28 -13.14
C ASP A 372 14.73 -3.72 -13.43
N ALA A 373 15.72 -3.18 -12.70
CA ALA A 373 17.10 -3.62 -12.80
C ALA A 373 17.28 -5.12 -12.45
N ALA A 374 16.58 -5.58 -11.40
CA ALA A 374 16.61 -7.00 -11.02
C ALA A 374 16.01 -7.92 -12.10
N VAL A 375 14.96 -7.47 -12.80
CA VAL A 375 14.39 -8.19 -13.94
C VAL A 375 15.37 -8.23 -15.11
N ASP A 376 15.91 -7.07 -15.50
CA ASP A 376 16.75 -6.93 -16.69
C ASP A 376 18.10 -7.65 -16.53
N GLU A 377 18.63 -7.70 -15.31
CA GLU A 377 19.88 -8.41 -14.96
C GLU A 377 19.66 -9.89 -14.61
N GLY A 378 18.42 -10.37 -14.64
CA GLY A 378 18.11 -11.77 -14.31
C GLY A 378 18.33 -12.13 -12.84
N ARG A 379 18.31 -11.14 -11.92
CA ARG A 379 18.48 -11.33 -10.47
C ARG A 379 17.19 -11.73 -9.75
N LEU A 380 16.03 -11.61 -10.40
CA LEU A 380 14.79 -12.13 -9.80
C LEU A 380 14.90 -13.65 -9.64
N PRO A 381 14.42 -14.19 -8.50
CA PRO A 381 14.37 -15.63 -8.29
C PRO A 381 13.55 -16.33 -9.39
N ARG A 382 13.83 -17.58 -9.65
CA ARG A 382 13.08 -18.39 -10.62
C ARG A 382 11.62 -18.58 -10.17
N GLY A 383 10.72 -18.69 -11.14
CA GLY A 383 9.30 -19.00 -10.90
C GLY A 383 8.35 -17.82 -11.09
N PHE A 384 8.86 -16.60 -11.29
CA PHE A 384 8.02 -15.44 -11.65
C PHE A 384 7.91 -15.32 -13.16
N ASP A 385 6.68 -15.36 -13.68
CA ASP A 385 6.41 -15.19 -15.12
C ASP A 385 6.30 -13.69 -15.50
N GLU A 386 6.27 -13.42 -16.80
CA GLU A 386 6.14 -12.08 -17.35
C GLU A 386 4.85 -11.37 -16.85
N ARG A 387 3.79 -12.15 -16.65
CA ARG A 387 2.51 -11.61 -16.19
C ARG A 387 2.60 -11.10 -14.76
N PHE A 388 3.34 -11.84 -13.90
CA PHE A 388 3.62 -11.39 -12.53
C PHE A 388 4.51 -10.14 -12.54
N VAL A 389 5.56 -10.11 -13.37
CA VAL A 389 6.45 -8.94 -13.49
C VAL A 389 5.66 -7.70 -13.90
N ARG A 390 4.75 -7.82 -14.88
CA ARG A 390 3.85 -6.73 -15.28
C ARG A 390 2.92 -6.29 -14.14
N LEU A 391 2.34 -7.23 -13.39
CA LEU A 391 1.51 -6.92 -12.23
C LEU A 391 2.28 -6.11 -11.18
N TRP A 392 3.52 -6.53 -10.87
CA TRP A 392 4.32 -5.89 -9.84
C TRP A 392 4.78 -4.49 -10.25
N ARG A 393 5.19 -4.31 -11.51
CA ARG A 393 5.45 -2.98 -12.09
C ARG A 393 4.23 -2.06 -11.98
N TYR A 394 3.07 -2.55 -12.38
CA TYR A 394 1.84 -1.78 -12.29
C TYR A 394 1.51 -1.39 -10.85
N TYR A 395 1.68 -2.31 -9.90
CA TYR A 395 1.48 -2.04 -8.48
C TYR A 395 2.37 -0.89 -7.99
N LEU A 396 3.67 -0.94 -8.27
CA LEU A 396 4.60 0.11 -7.85
C LEU A 396 4.26 1.46 -8.49
N MET A 397 3.95 1.49 -9.79
CA MET A 397 3.53 2.70 -10.50
C MET A 397 2.21 3.26 -9.98
N TYR A 398 1.24 2.40 -9.69
CA TYR A 398 -0.06 2.79 -9.18
C TYR A 398 0.05 3.48 -7.81
N CYS A 399 0.83 2.89 -6.90
CA CYS A 399 1.10 3.46 -5.59
C CYS A 399 1.90 4.78 -5.69
N GLU A 400 2.97 4.81 -6.49
CA GLU A 400 3.77 6.02 -6.73
C GLU A 400 2.88 7.18 -7.21
N GLY A 401 2.04 6.92 -8.21
CA GLY A 401 1.10 7.91 -8.74
C GLY A 401 0.07 8.38 -7.70
N GLY A 402 -0.40 7.47 -6.83
CA GLY A 402 -1.30 7.81 -5.73
C GLY A 402 -0.72 8.84 -4.77
N PHE A 403 0.55 8.66 -4.37
CA PHE A 403 1.26 9.63 -3.50
C PHE A 403 1.57 10.93 -4.25
N ARG A 404 2.10 10.88 -5.48
CA ARG A 404 2.37 12.09 -6.30
C ARG A 404 1.12 12.92 -6.55
N GLY A 405 -0.04 12.30 -6.69
CA GLY A 405 -1.32 12.99 -6.84
C GLY A 405 -1.88 13.60 -5.56
N GLY A 406 -1.28 13.32 -4.39
CA GLY A 406 -1.65 13.90 -3.10
C GLY A 406 -3.00 13.44 -2.56
N GLY A 407 -3.55 12.32 -3.05
CA GLY A 407 -4.79 11.74 -2.53
C GLY A 407 -4.57 10.80 -1.36
N ILE A 408 -3.36 10.26 -1.24
CA ILE A 408 -2.88 9.45 -0.12
C ILE A 408 -1.61 10.06 0.46
N LYS A 409 -1.37 9.80 1.74
CA LYS A 409 -0.17 10.25 2.45
C LYS A 409 0.30 9.19 3.45
N VAL A 410 1.57 9.22 3.79
CA VAL A 410 2.13 8.50 4.92
C VAL A 410 2.43 9.50 6.04
N SER A 411 2.17 9.08 7.27
CA SER A 411 2.36 9.91 8.45
C SER A 411 3.04 9.11 9.56
N GLN A 412 3.94 9.76 10.28
CA GLN A 412 4.37 9.33 11.61
C GLN A 412 3.64 10.15 12.67
N VAL A 413 3.23 9.51 13.76
CA VAL A 413 2.56 10.16 14.89
C VAL A 413 3.05 9.56 16.21
N THR A 414 3.09 10.38 17.24
CA THR A 414 3.29 9.96 18.63
C THR A 414 1.94 9.94 19.35
N LEU A 415 1.61 8.80 19.95
CA LEU A 415 0.45 8.66 20.82
C LEU A 415 0.95 8.51 22.25
N ILE A 416 0.53 9.42 23.15
CA ILE A 416 0.96 9.42 24.57
C ILE A 416 -0.20 8.94 25.43
N LYS A 417 0.03 7.90 26.24
CA LYS A 417 -0.96 7.43 27.20
C LYS A 417 -1.00 8.36 28.41
N ARG A 418 -2.16 8.96 28.68
CA ARG A 418 -2.41 9.77 29.88
C ARG A 418 -2.62 8.91 31.12
#